data_5275031a71350154053d4bb056ee8214
#
_entry.id   5275031a71350154053d4bb056ee8214
#
_cell.length_a   1.000
_cell.length_b   1.000
_cell.length_c   1.000
_cell.angle_alpha   90.00
_cell.angle_beta   90.00
_cell.angle_gamma   90.00
#
_symmetry.space_group_name_H-M   'P 1'
#
loop_
_entity.id
_entity.type
_entity.pdbx_description
1 polymer ?
#
loop_
_entity_poly.entity_id
_entity_poly.type
_entity_poly.pdbx_seq_one_letter_code
_entity_poly.pdbx_strand_id
1 'polypeptide(L)'
;MVQRFVTLATYCQGAGAHGILFTCSAFGPAIDTAAQATGLPTLKPNEAMFEEALTVTPAGASLRVGLVATFEASIASMSDEFMELARSRHVQAEVSGCFVPEAMADLAAGNPQAHHDKVARAVAQLPACDVVLLAQFSMAAAQPLAQRATSTPVLSSPDCAILALRQHLKHV
;
A
#
# COMPACT_ATOMS: atom_id res chain seq x y z
N MET A 1 6.17 19.69 10.82
CA MET A 1 6.30 18.45 10.02
C MET A 1 6.13 18.73 8.52
N VAL A 2 5.04 19.36 8.07
CA VAL A 2 4.75 19.68 6.66
C VAL A 2 5.95 20.32 5.94
N GLN A 3 6.56 21.36 6.53
CA GLN A 3 7.70 22.06 5.93
C GLN A 3 8.88 21.14 5.59
N ARG A 4 9.11 20.07 6.35
CA ARG A 4 10.18 19.10 6.05
C ARG A 4 9.89 18.32 4.77
N PHE A 5 8.63 17.94 4.55
CA PHE A 5 8.21 17.26 3.33
C PHE A 5 8.38 18.15 2.09
N VAL A 6 7.96 19.40 2.19
CA VAL A 6 8.17 20.41 1.12
C VAL A 6 9.66 20.59 0.84
N THR A 7 10.49 20.76 1.89
CA THR A 7 11.94 20.92 1.72
C THR A 7 12.57 19.71 1.02
N LEU A 8 12.22 18.49 1.42
CA LEU A 8 12.73 17.26 0.78
C LEU A 8 12.28 17.15 -0.67
N ALA A 9 11.01 17.43 -0.95
CA ALA A 9 10.47 17.38 -2.31
C ALA A 9 11.15 18.42 -3.22
N THR A 10 11.34 19.66 -2.74
CA THR A 10 12.04 20.71 -3.48
C THR A 10 13.51 20.34 -3.71
N TYR A 11 14.17 19.71 -2.73
CA TYR A 11 15.53 19.19 -2.92
C TYR A 11 15.57 18.12 -4.02
N CYS A 12 14.66 17.15 -4.00
CA CYS A 12 14.58 16.13 -5.05
C CYS A 12 14.36 16.75 -6.44
N GLN A 13 13.47 17.74 -6.55
CA GLN A 13 13.23 18.49 -7.78
C GLN A 13 14.50 19.20 -8.28
N GLY A 14 15.21 19.89 -7.38
CA GLY A 14 16.48 20.56 -7.70
C GLY A 14 17.60 19.59 -8.09
N ALA A 15 17.54 18.35 -7.62
CA ALA A 15 18.45 17.26 -7.99
C ALA A 15 18.05 16.57 -9.31
N GLY A 16 17.00 17.01 -10.00
CA GLY A 16 16.56 16.48 -11.29
C GLY A 16 15.59 15.29 -11.20
N ALA A 17 14.94 15.08 -10.06
CA ALA A 17 13.88 14.08 -9.96
C ALA A 17 12.67 14.45 -10.84
N HIS A 18 12.10 13.47 -11.54
CA HIS A 18 10.90 13.64 -12.37
C HIS A 18 9.61 13.16 -11.67
N GLY A 19 9.73 12.55 -10.50
CA GLY A 19 8.62 12.11 -9.68
C GLY A 19 9.09 11.73 -8.28
N ILE A 20 8.17 11.72 -7.33
CA ILE A 20 8.45 11.46 -5.90
C ILE A 20 7.50 10.39 -5.38
N LEU A 21 8.04 9.38 -4.71
CA LEU A 21 7.27 8.40 -3.95
C LEU A 21 7.63 8.51 -2.47
N PHE A 22 6.67 8.89 -1.65
CA PHE A 22 6.81 8.80 -0.19
C PHE A 22 6.46 7.38 0.29
N THR A 23 7.22 6.85 1.24
CA THR A 23 7.10 5.46 1.70
C THR A 23 6.41 5.30 3.05
N CYS A 24 5.81 6.37 3.58
CA CYS A 24 5.06 6.36 4.84
C CYS A 24 3.72 7.06 4.68
N SER A 25 2.62 6.32 4.91
CA SER A 25 1.24 6.81 4.77
C SER A 25 0.78 7.78 5.88
N ALA A 26 1.48 7.79 7.03
CA ALA A 26 1.08 8.58 8.20
C ALA A 26 1.05 10.11 7.98
N PHE A 27 1.50 10.61 6.83
CA PHE A 27 1.70 12.03 6.55
C PHE A 27 0.98 12.52 5.29
N GLY A 28 -0.16 11.95 4.95
CA GLY A 28 -0.94 12.28 3.73
C GLY A 28 -1.03 13.79 3.43
N PRO A 29 -1.52 14.65 4.35
CA PRO A 29 -1.62 16.09 4.10
C PRO A 29 -0.27 16.79 3.84
N ALA A 30 0.82 16.30 4.45
CA ALA A 30 2.16 16.84 4.20
C ALA A 30 2.68 16.44 2.80
N ILE A 31 2.34 15.23 2.35
CA ILE A 31 2.65 14.74 0.99
C ILE A 31 1.89 15.56 -0.04
N ASP A 32 0.60 15.84 0.17
CA ASP A 32 -0.21 16.67 -0.73
C ASP A 32 0.36 18.09 -0.86
N THR A 33 0.80 18.70 0.27
CA THR A 33 1.45 20.00 0.27
C THR A 33 2.77 19.98 -0.51
N ALA A 34 3.55 18.90 -0.36
CA ALA A 34 4.81 18.73 -1.10
C ALA A 34 4.58 18.55 -2.60
N ALA A 35 3.55 17.81 -2.99
CA ALA A 35 3.14 17.66 -4.38
C ALA A 35 2.78 18.99 -5.03
N GLN A 36 1.96 19.80 -4.34
CA GLN A 36 1.57 21.15 -4.80
C GLN A 36 2.78 22.08 -4.93
N ALA A 37 3.72 22.02 -3.98
CA ALA A 37 4.88 22.91 -3.99
C ALA A 37 5.87 22.63 -5.12
N THR A 38 5.97 21.38 -5.60
CA THR A 38 6.92 20.99 -6.66
C THR A 38 6.26 20.85 -8.03
N GLY A 39 4.97 20.57 -8.08
CA GLY A 39 4.27 20.21 -9.32
C GLY A 39 4.71 18.89 -9.94
N LEU A 40 5.59 18.13 -9.28
CA LEU A 40 6.03 16.81 -9.74
C LEU A 40 4.96 15.74 -9.47
N PRO A 41 4.85 14.71 -10.32
CA PRO A 41 4.11 13.49 -9.97
C PRO A 41 4.58 12.98 -8.61
N THR A 42 3.69 13.03 -7.63
CA THR A 42 4.02 12.66 -6.24
C THR A 42 2.97 11.68 -5.75
N LEU A 43 3.43 10.51 -5.32
CA LEU A 43 2.56 9.43 -4.87
C LEU A 43 2.66 9.20 -3.37
N LYS A 44 1.50 8.94 -2.76
CA LYS A 44 1.36 8.34 -1.44
C LYS A 44 1.66 6.83 -1.54
N PRO A 45 2.10 6.18 -0.46
CA PRO A 45 2.55 4.79 -0.54
C PRO A 45 1.44 3.80 -0.94
N ASN A 46 0.21 3.99 -0.45
CA ASN A 46 -0.85 3.00 -0.57
C ASN A 46 -1.87 3.29 -1.67
N GLU A 47 -1.95 4.54 -2.15
CA GLU A 47 -3.01 5.00 -3.06
C GLU A 47 -3.08 4.16 -4.34
N ALA A 48 -1.93 3.92 -4.98
CA ALA A 48 -1.88 3.10 -6.19
C ALA A 48 -2.30 1.64 -5.95
N MET A 49 -1.98 1.06 -4.79
CA MET A 49 -2.41 -0.28 -4.42
C MET A 49 -3.92 -0.33 -4.18
N PHE A 50 -4.48 0.69 -3.57
CA PHE A 50 -5.91 0.80 -3.34
C PHE A 50 -6.69 0.98 -4.65
N GLU A 51 -6.21 1.85 -5.55
CA GLU A 51 -6.81 2.01 -6.89
C GLU A 51 -6.77 0.70 -7.68
N GLU A 52 -5.66 -0.03 -7.67
CA GLU A 52 -5.54 -1.34 -8.32
C GLU A 52 -6.55 -2.33 -7.72
N ALA A 53 -6.69 -2.38 -6.39
CA ALA A 53 -7.64 -3.25 -5.71
C ALA A 53 -9.09 -2.96 -6.15
N LEU A 54 -9.44 -1.69 -6.33
CA LEU A 54 -10.79 -1.30 -6.75
C LEU A 54 -11.13 -1.73 -8.18
N THR A 55 -10.13 -2.06 -9.01
CA THR A 55 -10.38 -2.60 -10.36
C THR A 55 -10.82 -4.05 -10.36
N VAL A 56 -10.61 -4.77 -9.25
CA VAL A 56 -10.93 -6.21 -9.13
C VAL A 56 -12.42 -6.45 -8.95
N THR A 57 -13.20 -5.44 -8.52
CA THR A 57 -14.61 -5.62 -8.16
C THR A 57 -15.47 -5.96 -9.39
N PRO A 58 -16.17 -7.09 -9.40
CA PRO A 58 -17.20 -7.36 -10.40
C PRO A 58 -18.35 -6.35 -10.31
N ALA A 59 -18.94 -5.98 -11.42
CA ALA A 59 -20.05 -5.04 -11.43
C ALA A 59 -21.21 -5.53 -10.54
N GLY A 60 -21.61 -4.71 -9.55
CA GLY A 60 -22.74 -4.99 -8.67
C GLY A 60 -22.45 -5.88 -7.45
N ALA A 61 -21.21 -6.26 -7.21
CA ALA A 61 -20.80 -6.99 -6.00
C ALA A 61 -20.05 -6.08 -5.02
N SER A 62 -20.13 -6.37 -3.71
CA SER A 62 -19.27 -5.74 -2.70
C SER A 62 -17.88 -6.34 -2.77
N LEU A 63 -16.85 -5.51 -2.88
CA LEU A 63 -15.44 -5.92 -2.91
C LEU A 63 -15.00 -6.35 -1.51
N ARG A 64 -14.56 -7.59 -1.37
CA ARG A 64 -14.02 -8.13 -0.12
C ARG A 64 -12.51 -8.04 -0.14
N VAL A 65 -11.95 -7.26 0.77
CA VAL A 65 -10.52 -6.98 0.87
C VAL A 65 -9.94 -7.62 2.11
N GLY A 66 -8.91 -8.46 1.94
CA GLY A 66 -8.07 -8.93 3.04
C GLY A 66 -6.89 -7.97 3.25
N LEU A 67 -6.83 -7.28 4.38
CA LEU A 67 -5.71 -6.38 4.72
C LEU A 67 -4.79 -7.06 5.72
N VAL A 68 -3.59 -7.46 5.29
CA VAL A 68 -2.59 -8.13 6.13
C VAL A 68 -1.53 -7.14 6.58
N ALA A 69 -1.30 -7.05 7.89
CA ALA A 69 -0.36 -6.10 8.48
C ALA A 69 0.54 -6.76 9.53
N THR A 70 1.80 -6.34 9.59
CA THR A 70 2.77 -6.72 10.63
C THR A 70 2.88 -5.67 11.74
N PHE A 71 2.16 -4.55 11.61
CA PHE A 71 1.97 -3.51 12.61
C PHE A 71 0.48 -3.28 12.84
N GLU A 72 -0.03 -3.71 13.99
CA GLU A 72 -1.46 -3.79 14.27
C GLU A 72 -2.17 -2.42 14.14
N ALA A 73 -1.53 -1.35 14.64
CA ALA A 73 -2.10 -0.01 14.63
C ALA A 73 -2.35 0.54 13.20
N SER A 74 -1.70 -0.02 12.17
CA SER A 74 -1.93 0.41 10.79
C SER A 74 -3.23 -0.14 10.18
N ILE A 75 -3.81 -1.19 10.75
CA ILE A 75 -5.00 -1.84 10.18
C ILE A 75 -6.17 -0.86 10.14
N ALA A 76 -6.48 -0.21 11.26
CA ALA A 76 -7.60 0.72 11.34
C ALA A 76 -7.43 1.89 10.35
N SER A 77 -6.28 2.58 10.41
CA SER A 77 -6.02 3.75 9.56
C SER A 77 -6.03 3.41 8.06
N MET A 78 -5.47 2.26 7.66
CA MET A 78 -5.46 1.84 6.26
C MET A 78 -6.84 1.36 5.80
N SER A 79 -7.61 0.72 6.67
CA SER A 79 -9.00 0.36 6.37
C SER A 79 -9.84 1.60 6.12
N ASP A 80 -9.72 2.62 6.98
CA ASP A 80 -10.44 3.88 6.83
C ASP A 80 -10.05 4.61 5.54
N GLU A 81 -8.75 4.69 5.23
CA GLU A 81 -8.23 5.29 3.99
C GLU A 81 -8.76 4.56 2.75
N PHE A 82 -8.72 3.21 2.76
CA PHE A 82 -9.27 2.41 1.67
C PHE A 82 -10.78 2.62 1.49
N MET A 83 -11.55 2.60 2.60
CA MET A 83 -13.00 2.78 2.56
C MET A 83 -13.41 4.18 2.12
N GLU A 84 -12.62 5.21 2.43
CA GLU A 84 -12.83 6.56 1.93
C GLU A 84 -12.62 6.61 0.41
N LEU A 85 -11.54 6.02 -0.09
CA LEU A 85 -11.29 5.92 -1.53
C LEU A 85 -12.40 5.13 -2.24
N ALA A 86 -12.78 3.96 -1.72
CA ALA A 86 -13.86 3.15 -2.28
C ALA A 86 -15.17 3.93 -2.41
N ARG A 87 -15.54 4.68 -1.35
CA ARG A 87 -16.72 5.56 -1.39
C ARG A 87 -16.61 6.66 -2.45
N SER A 88 -15.44 7.28 -2.59
CA SER A 88 -15.21 8.30 -3.62
C SER A 88 -15.29 7.74 -5.05
N ARG A 89 -15.01 6.46 -5.23
CA ARG A 89 -15.13 5.71 -6.50
C ARG A 89 -16.49 5.02 -6.67
N HIS A 90 -17.42 5.22 -5.74
CA HIS A 90 -18.75 4.57 -5.73
C HIS A 90 -18.70 3.04 -5.71
N VAL A 91 -17.64 2.46 -5.13
CA VAL A 91 -17.47 1.02 -4.95
C VAL A 91 -17.90 0.63 -3.55
N GLN A 92 -18.79 -0.36 -3.43
CA GLN A 92 -19.10 -0.97 -2.15
C GLN A 92 -17.99 -1.97 -1.79
N ALA A 93 -17.43 -1.86 -0.59
CA ALA A 93 -16.33 -2.69 -0.15
C ALA A 93 -16.44 -3.03 1.34
N GLU A 94 -15.78 -4.13 1.71
CA GLU A 94 -15.60 -4.58 3.09
C GLU A 94 -14.13 -4.95 3.30
N VAL A 95 -13.54 -4.53 4.42
CA VAL A 95 -12.14 -4.80 4.75
C VAL A 95 -12.07 -5.72 5.96
N SER A 96 -11.39 -6.86 5.79
CA SER A 96 -11.05 -7.80 6.85
C SER A 96 -9.56 -7.65 7.20
N GLY A 97 -9.28 -7.01 8.34
CA GLY A 97 -7.90 -6.83 8.83
C GLY A 97 -7.35 -8.10 9.47
N CYS A 98 -6.10 -8.44 9.16
CA CYS A 98 -5.36 -9.55 9.74
C CYS A 98 -4.00 -9.06 10.25
N PHE A 99 -3.79 -9.09 11.55
CA PHE A 99 -2.50 -8.82 12.16
C PHE A 99 -1.62 -10.06 12.18
N VAL A 100 -0.35 -9.92 11.80
CA VAL A 100 0.65 -10.99 11.83
C VAL A 100 1.64 -10.73 12.97
N PRO A 101 1.41 -11.31 14.16
CA PRO A 101 2.26 -11.05 15.32
C PRO A 101 3.69 -11.53 15.07
N GLU A 102 4.64 -10.86 15.73
CA GLU A 102 6.08 -11.17 15.72
C GLU A 102 6.76 -11.06 14.33
N ALA A 103 6.03 -10.97 13.21
CA ALA A 103 6.65 -10.91 11.88
C ALA A 103 7.57 -9.69 11.71
N MET A 104 7.18 -8.53 12.26
CA MET A 104 8.04 -7.35 12.25
C MET A 104 9.31 -7.55 13.09
N ALA A 105 9.21 -8.24 14.22
CA ALA A 105 10.37 -8.57 15.07
C ALA A 105 11.34 -9.53 14.35
N ASP A 106 10.82 -10.53 13.64
CA ASP A 106 11.66 -11.42 12.82
C ASP A 106 12.45 -10.65 11.77
N LEU A 107 11.80 -9.73 11.07
CA LEU A 107 12.47 -8.91 10.06
C LEU A 107 13.54 -8.02 10.67
N ALA A 108 13.24 -7.38 11.82
CA ALA A 108 14.20 -6.55 12.54
C ALA A 108 15.39 -7.33 13.09
N ALA A 109 15.19 -8.63 13.43
CA ALA A 109 16.23 -9.55 13.86
C ALA A 109 17.08 -10.11 12.68
N GLY A 110 16.82 -9.68 11.45
CA GLY A 110 17.53 -10.19 10.27
C GLY A 110 17.08 -11.58 9.81
N ASN A 111 15.87 -11.99 10.17
CA ASN A 111 15.27 -13.28 9.82
C ASN A 111 14.10 -13.10 8.81
N PRO A 112 14.38 -12.64 7.57
CA PRO A 112 13.34 -12.32 6.59
C PRO A 112 12.51 -13.56 6.20
N GLN A 113 13.09 -14.76 6.20
CA GLN A 113 12.34 -15.96 5.84
C GLN A 113 11.22 -16.25 6.84
N ALA A 114 11.47 -16.14 8.14
CA ALA A 114 10.43 -16.32 9.17
C ALA A 114 9.30 -15.27 9.02
N HIS A 115 9.65 -14.01 8.72
CA HIS A 115 8.68 -12.97 8.39
C HIS A 115 7.81 -13.38 7.19
N HIS A 116 8.43 -13.78 6.07
CA HIS A 116 7.71 -14.13 4.85
C HIS A 116 6.80 -15.35 5.05
N ASP A 117 7.25 -16.36 5.79
CA ASP A 117 6.47 -17.56 6.10
C ASP A 117 5.25 -17.25 6.98
N LYS A 118 5.39 -16.32 7.95
CA LYS A 118 4.28 -15.86 8.80
C LYS A 118 3.26 -15.10 7.96
N VAL A 119 3.70 -14.19 7.09
CA VAL A 119 2.82 -13.43 6.18
C VAL A 119 2.06 -14.37 5.24
N ALA A 120 2.74 -15.32 4.61
CA ALA A 120 2.11 -16.28 3.70
C ALA A 120 1.07 -17.17 4.41
N ARG A 121 1.36 -17.62 5.63
CA ARG A 121 0.39 -18.37 6.45
C ARG A 121 -0.83 -17.55 6.81
N ALA A 122 -0.65 -16.28 7.16
CA ALA A 122 -1.75 -15.38 7.46
C ALA A 122 -2.65 -15.18 6.23
N VAL A 123 -2.05 -14.99 5.05
CA VAL A 123 -2.79 -14.88 3.78
C VAL A 123 -3.61 -16.16 3.49
N ALA A 124 -3.03 -17.35 3.71
CA ALA A 124 -3.72 -18.62 3.51
C ALA A 124 -4.91 -18.83 4.47
N GLN A 125 -4.93 -18.14 5.59
CA GLN A 125 -5.98 -18.26 6.63
C GLN A 125 -7.03 -17.14 6.55
N LEU A 126 -6.91 -16.19 5.63
CA LEU A 126 -7.90 -15.15 5.45
C LEU A 126 -9.27 -15.74 5.10
N PRO A 127 -10.36 -15.12 5.54
CA PRO A 127 -11.68 -15.42 5.01
C PRO A 127 -11.71 -15.17 3.50
N ALA A 128 -12.70 -15.74 2.82
CA ALA A 128 -12.84 -15.55 1.38
C ALA A 128 -12.87 -14.06 1.03
N CYS A 129 -11.89 -13.62 0.23
CA CYS A 129 -11.74 -12.25 -0.23
C CYS A 129 -11.43 -12.23 -1.74
N ASP A 130 -11.63 -11.08 -2.35
CA ASP A 130 -11.46 -10.88 -3.79
C ASP A 130 -10.07 -10.32 -4.11
N VAL A 131 -9.43 -9.66 -3.13
CA VAL A 131 -8.05 -9.15 -3.21
C VAL A 131 -7.41 -9.12 -1.82
N VAL A 132 -6.11 -9.34 -1.75
CA VAL A 132 -5.30 -9.22 -0.53
C VAL A 132 -4.33 -8.05 -0.67
N LEU A 133 -4.26 -7.19 0.36
CA LEU A 133 -3.35 -6.05 0.44
C LEU A 133 -2.31 -6.27 1.52
N LEU A 134 -1.04 -6.15 1.18
CA LEU A 134 0.07 -6.15 2.13
C LEU A 134 0.36 -4.72 2.60
N ALA A 135 0.05 -4.46 3.87
CA ALA A 135 -0.08 -3.11 4.43
C ALA A 135 1.23 -2.29 4.49
N GLN A 136 2.39 -2.92 4.62
CA GLN A 136 3.65 -2.21 4.77
C GLN A 136 4.61 -2.45 3.59
N PHE A 137 5.41 -1.43 3.26
CA PHE A 137 6.48 -1.53 2.26
C PHE A 137 7.44 -2.69 2.55
N SER A 138 7.76 -2.92 3.84
CA SER A 138 8.62 -4.02 4.27
C SER A 138 8.07 -5.41 3.97
N MET A 139 6.77 -5.53 3.70
CA MET A 139 6.13 -6.81 3.37
C MET A 139 6.23 -7.18 1.88
N ALA A 140 6.66 -6.26 1.01
CA ALA A 140 6.71 -6.50 -0.44
C ALA A 140 7.52 -7.75 -0.80
N ALA A 141 8.65 -7.99 -0.13
CA ALA A 141 9.47 -9.17 -0.37
C ALA A 141 8.77 -10.51 -0.01
N ALA A 142 7.71 -10.46 0.82
CA ALA A 142 6.88 -11.63 1.14
C ALA A 142 5.80 -11.90 0.07
N GLN A 143 5.49 -10.94 -0.80
CA GLN A 143 4.40 -11.02 -1.77
C GLN A 143 4.47 -12.29 -2.65
N PRO A 144 5.63 -12.70 -3.23
CA PRO A 144 5.68 -13.90 -4.06
C PRO A 144 5.35 -15.18 -3.29
N LEU A 145 5.70 -15.25 -2.00
CA LEU A 145 5.37 -16.39 -1.15
C LEU A 145 3.89 -16.37 -0.74
N ALA A 146 3.39 -15.20 -0.38
CA ALA A 146 1.98 -14.99 -0.07
C ALA A 146 1.08 -15.32 -1.27
N GLN A 147 1.46 -14.90 -2.48
CA GLN A 147 0.70 -15.23 -3.69
C GLN A 147 0.62 -16.73 -3.99
N ARG A 148 1.65 -17.50 -3.64
CA ARG A 148 1.62 -18.97 -3.77
C ARG A 148 0.68 -19.65 -2.76
N ALA A 149 0.34 -18.97 -1.67
CA ALA A 149 -0.53 -19.49 -0.61
C ALA A 149 -2.04 -19.30 -0.91
N THR A 150 -2.38 -18.54 -1.95
CA THR A 150 -3.77 -18.26 -2.34
C THR A 150 -3.92 -18.08 -3.85
N SER A 151 -5.12 -18.34 -4.36
CA SER A 151 -5.50 -17.97 -5.74
C SER A 151 -5.98 -16.53 -5.86
N THR A 152 -6.25 -15.85 -4.75
CA THR A 152 -6.66 -14.45 -4.69
C THR A 152 -5.46 -13.55 -5.04
N PRO A 153 -5.62 -12.49 -5.85
CA PRO A 153 -4.55 -11.54 -6.12
C PRO A 153 -3.99 -10.93 -4.82
N VAL A 154 -2.66 -10.92 -4.67
CA VAL A 154 -1.95 -10.32 -3.54
C VAL A 154 -1.17 -9.11 -4.03
N LEU A 155 -1.56 -7.92 -3.58
CA LEU A 155 -0.96 -6.65 -3.96
C LEU A 155 0.00 -6.15 -2.88
N SER A 156 1.08 -5.47 -3.31
CA SER A 156 2.00 -4.78 -2.43
C SER A 156 2.09 -3.29 -2.78
N SER A 157 2.19 -2.43 -1.77
CA SER A 157 2.26 -0.98 -1.96
C SER A 157 3.40 -0.54 -2.87
N PRO A 158 4.67 -1.01 -2.72
CA PRO A 158 5.76 -0.53 -3.57
C PRO A 158 5.61 -0.95 -5.03
N ASP A 159 5.11 -2.16 -5.31
CA ASP A 159 4.95 -2.64 -6.69
C ASP A 159 3.92 -1.80 -7.44
N CYS A 160 2.74 -1.60 -6.83
CA CYS A 160 1.68 -0.77 -7.40
C CYS A 160 2.13 0.69 -7.56
N ALA A 161 2.78 1.27 -6.55
CA ALA A 161 3.25 2.66 -6.58
C ALA A 161 4.29 2.90 -7.68
N ILE A 162 5.25 1.97 -7.87
CA ILE A 162 6.26 2.07 -8.94
C ILE A 162 5.61 1.96 -10.31
N LEU A 163 4.65 1.05 -10.49
CA LEU A 163 3.92 0.92 -11.75
C LEU A 163 3.13 2.20 -12.07
N ALA A 164 2.40 2.75 -11.10
CA ALA A 164 1.67 4.00 -11.26
C ALA A 164 2.59 5.18 -11.57
N LEU A 165 3.72 5.32 -10.86
CA LEU A 165 4.68 6.38 -11.12
C LEU A 165 5.26 6.28 -12.54
N ARG A 166 5.58 5.07 -13.01
CA ARG A 166 6.02 4.85 -14.40
C ARG A 166 4.99 5.24 -15.44
N GLN A 167 3.71 5.03 -15.15
CA GLN A 167 2.62 5.46 -16.05
C GLN A 167 2.56 7.00 -16.12
N HIS A 168 2.59 7.68 -14.98
CA HIS A 168 2.62 9.16 -14.93
C HIS A 168 3.81 9.74 -15.71
N LEU A 169 5.00 9.12 -15.60
CA LEU A 169 6.21 9.61 -16.28
C LEU A 169 6.24 9.35 -17.81
N LYS A 170 5.40 8.44 -18.32
CA LYS A 170 5.29 8.20 -19.77
C LYS A 170 4.43 9.23 -20.48
N HIS A 171 3.67 10.01 -19.74
CA HIS A 171 2.76 11.03 -20.27
C HIS A 171 3.30 12.45 -20.08
N VAL A 172 4.51 12.59 -19.57
CA VAL A 172 5.27 13.84 -19.48
C VAL A 172 6.39 13.83 -20.52
#